data_60eb08dabb358a1f9655df22e1b18a7b
#
_entry.id   60eb08dabb358a1f9655df22e1b18a7b
#
_cell.length_a   1.000
_cell.length_b   1.000
_cell.length_c   1.000
_cell.angle_alpha   90.00
_cell.angle_beta   90.00
_cell.angle_gamma   90.00
#
_symmetry.space_group_name_H-M   'P 1'
#
loop_
_entity.id
_entity.type
_entity.pdbx_description
1 polymer ?
#
loop_
_entity_poly.entity_id
_entity_poly.type
_entity_poly.pdbx_seq_one_letter_code
_entity_poly.pdbx_strand_id
1 'polypeptide(L)'
;DGNLDFTLDVEDDDEIGQLCQNFEEMRIRLKESTEEKIQYDKESKELISNISHDLKTPITAIKGYAEGLMEGVASSPEKRDKYIRTIYNKANDMDRLINELTFYSKIDTNKIPYTFSKINVANYFRDCVEEVGLELEARGIELGYFNFVDEDVMVIADAEQMKRVINNIIGNSLKYMDKKNGIINIRILDVGDFVQVEIEDNGKGIGQKELPYIFDRFYRTDSSRNSSKGGSGIGLSIVKKIIEDHGGKIWATSKLGIGTEIHFVLRKTAGDAQQ
;
A
#
# COMPACT_ATOMS: atom_id res chain seq x y z
N ASP A 1 -13.93 34.01 16.47
CA ASP A 1 -14.08 32.82 17.31
C ASP A 1 -13.80 31.49 16.59
N GLY A 2 -13.81 31.45 15.26
CA GLY A 2 -13.52 30.23 14.48
C GLY A 2 -14.64 29.18 14.48
N ASN A 3 -15.79 29.49 15.04
CA ASN A 3 -16.97 28.62 14.97
C ASN A 3 -17.63 28.77 13.60
N LEU A 4 -17.67 27.70 12.85
CA LEU A 4 -18.30 27.59 11.53
C LEU A 4 -19.63 26.81 11.56
N ASP A 5 -20.16 26.47 12.75
CA ASP A 5 -21.36 25.66 12.95
C ASP A 5 -22.64 26.52 12.98
N PHE A 6 -22.71 27.54 12.14
CA PHE A 6 -23.93 28.33 11.93
C PHE A 6 -24.34 28.22 10.46
N THR A 7 -25.61 28.49 10.18
CA THR A 7 -26.16 28.59 8.82
C THR A 7 -26.71 29.99 8.62
N LEU A 8 -26.54 30.53 7.41
CA LEU A 8 -27.20 31.77 7.04
C LEU A 8 -28.48 31.42 6.29
N ASP A 9 -29.64 31.84 6.87
CA ASP A 9 -30.90 31.75 6.17
C ASP A 9 -30.95 32.85 5.08
N VAL A 10 -31.19 32.45 3.84
CA VAL A 10 -31.34 33.35 2.70
C VAL A 10 -32.82 33.45 2.40
N GLU A 11 -33.43 34.57 2.80
CA GLU A 11 -34.88 34.77 2.66
C GLU A 11 -35.28 35.41 1.33
N ASP A 12 -34.38 36.13 0.63
CA ASP A 12 -34.69 36.88 -0.59
C ASP A 12 -33.71 36.58 -1.74
N ASP A 13 -34.21 36.68 -2.97
CA ASP A 13 -33.46 36.46 -4.21
C ASP A 13 -32.92 37.80 -4.80
N ASP A 14 -32.60 38.73 -3.89
CA ASP A 14 -32.01 40.03 -4.23
C ASP A 14 -30.45 40.00 -4.15
N GLU A 15 -29.84 41.14 -4.37
CA GLU A 15 -28.37 41.29 -4.34
C GLU A 15 -27.79 40.91 -2.96
N ILE A 16 -28.55 41.08 -1.89
CA ILE A 16 -28.15 40.69 -0.52
C ILE A 16 -28.29 39.19 -0.33
N GLY A 17 -29.36 38.58 -0.88
CA GLY A 17 -29.55 37.12 -0.88
C GLY A 17 -28.40 36.42 -1.61
N GLN A 18 -27.98 36.96 -2.74
CA GLN A 18 -26.85 36.41 -3.51
C GLN A 18 -25.51 36.56 -2.76
N LEU A 19 -25.31 37.66 -2.01
CA LEU A 19 -24.15 37.82 -1.15
C LEU A 19 -24.15 36.78 -0.01
N CYS A 20 -25.32 36.55 0.62
CA CYS A 20 -25.49 35.55 1.66
C CYS A 20 -25.21 34.12 1.14
N GLN A 21 -25.67 33.78 -0.06
CA GLN A 21 -25.39 32.49 -0.69
C GLN A 21 -23.87 32.27 -0.91
N ASN A 22 -23.20 33.26 -1.48
CA ASN A 22 -21.74 33.19 -1.70
C ASN A 22 -20.97 33.06 -0.38
N PHE A 23 -21.43 33.75 0.67
CA PHE A 23 -20.81 33.65 2.00
C PHE A 23 -21.06 32.26 2.64
N GLU A 24 -22.24 31.69 2.47
CA GLU A 24 -22.57 30.35 2.97
C GLU A 24 -21.75 29.29 2.25
N GLU A 25 -21.60 29.43 0.93
CA GLU A 25 -20.73 28.52 0.15
C GLU A 25 -19.25 28.59 0.62
N MET A 26 -18.78 29.82 0.86
CA MET A 26 -17.41 30.02 1.41
C MET A 26 -17.27 29.44 2.81
N ARG A 27 -18.29 29.62 3.68
CA ARG A 27 -18.30 29.04 5.02
C ARG A 27 -18.25 27.51 4.98
N ILE A 28 -19.05 26.88 4.11
CA ILE A 28 -19.07 25.41 3.94
C ILE A 28 -17.69 24.93 3.49
N ARG A 29 -17.12 25.55 2.47
CA ARG A 29 -15.77 25.18 1.97
C ARG A 29 -14.68 25.36 3.05
N LEU A 30 -14.79 26.42 3.86
CA LEU A 30 -13.84 26.66 4.94
C LEU A 30 -14.00 25.62 6.05
N LYS A 31 -15.24 25.23 6.38
CA LYS A 31 -15.52 24.16 7.34
C LYS A 31 -14.94 22.83 6.87
N GLU A 32 -15.22 22.41 5.63
CA GLU A 32 -14.68 21.20 5.02
C GLU A 32 -13.16 21.20 5.06
N SER A 33 -12.53 22.29 4.61
CA SER A 33 -11.05 22.42 4.63
C SER A 33 -10.45 22.36 6.03
N THR A 34 -11.18 22.89 7.02
CA THR A 34 -10.73 22.84 8.43
C THR A 34 -10.86 21.43 9.00
N GLU A 35 -11.96 20.75 8.72
CA GLU A 35 -12.18 19.35 9.13
C GLU A 35 -11.15 18.42 8.48
N GLU A 36 -10.89 18.58 7.19
CA GLU A 36 -9.82 17.85 6.48
C GLU A 36 -8.45 18.07 7.13
N LYS A 37 -8.13 19.32 7.49
CA LYS A 37 -6.86 19.65 8.15
C LYS A 37 -6.74 19.01 9.54
N ILE A 38 -7.80 19.04 10.33
CA ILE A 38 -7.84 18.41 11.66
C ILE A 38 -7.66 16.89 11.53
N GLN A 39 -8.35 16.28 10.56
CA GLN A 39 -8.22 14.86 10.29
C GLN A 39 -6.78 14.50 9.85
N TYR A 40 -6.19 15.30 8.97
CA TYR A 40 -4.81 15.16 8.53
C TYR A 40 -3.81 15.25 9.69
N ASP A 41 -3.96 16.26 10.57
CA ASP A 41 -3.09 16.42 11.75
C ASP A 41 -3.20 15.23 12.71
N LYS A 42 -4.40 14.67 12.86
CA LYS A 42 -4.63 13.47 13.67
C LYS A 42 -3.94 12.25 13.06
N GLU A 43 -4.14 12.02 11.77
CA GLU A 43 -3.51 10.92 11.03
C GLU A 43 -1.97 11.01 11.06
N SER A 44 -1.43 12.21 10.92
CA SER A 44 0.01 12.47 11.01
C SER A 44 0.59 12.13 12.39
N LYS A 45 -0.13 12.49 13.48
CA LYS A 45 0.28 12.14 14.85
C LYS A 45 0.23 10.63 15.09
N GLU A 46 -0.82 9.96 14.61
CA GLU A 46 -0.94 8.50 14.69
C GLU A 46 0.18 7.80 13.91
N LEU A 47 0.55 8.33 12.73
CA LEU A 47 1.68 7.86 11.96
C LEU A 47 2.97 7.88 12.76
N ILE A 48 3.33 9.06 13.29
CA ILE A 48 4.57 9.23 14.06
C ILE A 48 4.62 8.28 15.25
N SER A 49 3.50 8.11 15.94
CA SER A 49 3.38 7.18 17.07
C SER A 49 3.58 5.72 16.64
N ASN A 50 2.91 5.30 15.57
CA ASN A 50 2.98 3.92 15.06
C ASN A 50 4.39 3.59 14.53
N ILE A 51 4.99 4.51 13.76
CA ILE A 51 6.35 4.34 13.25
C ILE A 51 7.36 4.27 14.40
N SER A 52 7.21 5.14 15.40
CA SER A 52 8.09 5.12 16.57
C SER A 52 8.05 3.78 17.29
N HIS A 53 6.85 3.20 17.43
CA HIS A 53 6.67 1.86 17.99
C HIS A 53 7.29 0.77 17.11
N ASP A 54 7.02 0.82 15.80
CA ASP A 54 7.48 -0.20 14.85
C ASP A 54 9.00 -0.15 14.61
N LEU A 55 9.64 1.00 14.81
CA LEU A 55 11.10 1.14 14.81
C LEU A 55 11.72 0.69 16.16
N LYS A 56 11.05 0.95 17.28
CA LYS A 56 11.57 0.57 18.61
C LYS A 56 11.72 -0.94 18.77
N THR A 57 10.81 -1.72 18.19
CA THR A 57 10.82 -3.19 18.28
C THR A 57 12.07 -3.80 17.67
N PRO A 58 12.44 -3.58 16.40
CA PRO A 58 13.68 -4.11 15.83
C PRO A 58 14.94 -3.55 16.51
N ILE A 59 14.96 -2.27 16.91
CA ILE A 59 16.09 -1.68 17.65
C ILE A 59 16.34 -2.43 18.95
N THR A 60 15.28 -2.71 19.72
CA THR A 60 15.39 -3.45 20.97
C THR A 60 15.93 -4.88 20.75
N ALA A 61 15.46 -5.53 19.67
CA ALA A 61 15.96 -6.85 19.31
C ALA A 61 17.44 -6.81 18.91
N ILE A 62 17.84 -5.87 18.03
CA ILE A 62 19.26 -5.68 17.62
C ILE A 62 20.13 -5.49 18.86
N LYS A 63 19.72 -4.58 19.76
CA LYS A 63 20.45 -4.30 20.99
C LYS A 63 20.61 -5.56 21.85
N GLY A 64 19.54 -6.30 22.11
CA GLY A 64 19.60 -7.50 22.95
C GLY A 64 20.46 -8.62 22.34
N TYR A 65 20.40 -8.82 21.02
CA TYR A 65 21.27 -9.80 20.38
C TYR A 65 22.74 -9.36 20.33
N ALA A 66 23.00 -8.07 20.16
CA ALA A 66 24.36 -7.51 20.22
C ALA A 66 24.96 -7.64 21.64
N GLU A 67 24.20 -7.29 22.68
CA GLU A 67 24.58 -7.46 24.09
C GLU A 67 24.89 -8.94 24.38
N GLY A 68 24.02 -9.87 23.94
CA GLY A 68 24.26 -11.31 24.10
C GLY A 68 25.50 -11.84 23.37
N LEU A 69 25.92 -11.21 22.27
CA LEU A 69 27.22 -11.49 21.62
C LEU A 69 28.40 -10.96 22.46
N MET A 70 28.29 -9.72 22.97
CA MET A 70 29.33 -9.08 23.76
C MET A 70 29.57 -9.77 25.11
N GLU A 71 28.50 -10.23 25.76
CA GLU A 71 28.53 -10.93 27.04
C GLU A 71 28.87 -12.43 26.94
N GLY A 72 29.07 -12.93 25.70
CA GLY A 72 29.42 -14.34 25.48
C GLY A 72 28.26 -15.32 25.68
N VAL A 73 27.00 -14.86 25.78
CA VAL A 73 25.80 -15.70 25.89
C VAL A 73 25.64 -16.59 24.66
N ALA A 74 26.10 -16.12 23.49
CA ALA A 74 26.21 -16.91 22.27
C ALA A 74 27.47 -17.80 22.31
N SER A 75 27.43 -18.86 23.09
CA SER A 75 28.59 -19.70 23.42
C SER A 75 29.05 -20.62 22.30
N SER A 76 28.21 -20.93 21.27
CA SER A 76 28.58 -21.76 20.13
C SER A 76 28.64 -20.96 18.81
N PRO A 77 29.43 -21.44 17.81
CA PRO A 77 29.47 -20.81 16.49
C PRO A 77 28.08 -20.68 15.86
N GLU A 78 27.23 -21.69 15.94
CA GLU A 78 25.89 -21.74 15.37
C GLU A 78 24.99 -20.67 16.04
N LYS A 79 25.15 -20.48 17.36
CA LYS A 79 24.38 -19.51 18.12
C LYS A 79 24.83 -18.09 17.79
N ARG A 80 26.13 -17.87 17.59
CA ARG A 80 26.68 -16.60 17.13
C ARG A 80 26.16 -16.24 15.74
N ASP A 81 26.21 -17.19 14.80
CA ASP A 81 25.72 -17.00 13.43
C ASP A 81 24.21 -16.67 13.46
N LYS A 82 23.41 -17.37 14.26
CA LYS A 82 21.99 -17.07 14.43
C LYS A 82 21.76 -15.64 14.96
N TYR A 83 22.56 -15.19 15.94
CA TYR A 83 22.42 -13.84 16.49
C TYR A 83 22.77 -12.78 15.45
N ILE A 84 23.87 -12.97 14.73
CA ILE A 84 24.31 -12.07 13.65
C ILE A 84 23.24 -11.98 12.55
N ARG A 85 22.71 -13.13 12.08
CA ARG A 85 21.62 -13.16 11.09
C ARG A 85 20.36 -12.46 11.58
N THR A 86 20.04 -12.60 12.86
CA THR A 86 18.87 -11.92 13.44
C THR A 86 19.08 -10.40 13.45
N ILE A 87 20.28 -9.92 13.83
CA ILE A 87 20.63 -8.50 13.80
C ILE A 87 20.52 -7.97 12.37
N TYR A 88 21.10 -8.67 11.41
CA TYR A 88 21.06 -8.29 9.99
C TYR A 88 19.63 -8.19 9.44
N ASN A 89 18.80 -9.22 9.74
CA ASN A 89 17.41 -9.24 9.30
C ASN A 89 16.60 -8.07 9.93
N LYS A 90 16.86 -7.76 11.22
CA LYS A 90 16.17 -6.65 11.90
C LYS A 90 16.63 -5.29 11.39
N ALA A 91 17.87 -5.13 10.99
CA ALA A 91 18.36 -3.93 10.31
C ALA A 91 17.69 -3.74 8.94
N ASN A 92 17.54 -4.81 8.15
CA ASN A 92 16.82 -4.75 6.87
C ASN A 92 15.32 -4.44 7.06
N ASP A 93 14.68 -4.96 8.12
CA ASP A 93 13.30 -4.60 8.47
C ASP A 93 13.18 -3.08 8.73
N MET A 94 14.14 -2.49 9.44
CA MET A 94 14.18 -1.04 9.70
C MET A 94 14.40 -0.22 8.44
N ASP A 95 15.33 -0.62 7.58
CA ASP A 95 15.61 0.07 6.31
C ASP A 95 14.36 0.12 5.44
N ARG A 96 13.61 -1.01 5.37
CA ARG A 96 12.34 -1.05 4.67
C ARG A 96 11.31 -0.07 5.24
N LEU A 97 11.17 0.01 6.58
CA LEU A 97 10.25 0.95 7.23
C LEU A 97 10.62 2.42 6.96
N ILE A 98 11.92 2.75 6.99
CA ILE A 98 12.43 4.09 6.68
C ILE A 98 12.13 4.45 5.22
N ASN A 99 12.33 3.52 4.30
CA ASN A 99 12.03 3.72 2.88
C ASN A 99 10.52 3.90 2.62
N GLU A 100 9.66 3.15 3.32
CA GLU A 100 8.20 3.34 3.28
C GLU A 100 7.81 4.73 3.78
N LEU A 101 8.39 5.19 4.90
CA LEU A 101 8.14 6.51 5.48
C LEU A 101 8.60 7.65 4.57
N THR A 102 9.83 7.52 4.04
CA THR A 102 10.39 8.52 3.12
C THR A 102 9.53 8.66 1.87
N PHE A 103 9.05 7.55 1.35
CA PHE A 103 8.16 7.56 0.20
C PHE A 103 6.79 8.15 0.55
N TYR A 104 6.25 7.81 1.72
CA TYR A 104 5.01 8.41 2.22
C TYR A 104 5.11 9.95 2.28
N SER A 105 6.20 10.48 2.83
CA SER A 105 6.45 11.93 2.86
C SER A 105 6.46 12.58 1.47
N LYS A 106 6.93 11.86 0.44
CA LYS A 106 6.89 12.33 -0.97
C LYS A 106 5.48 12.28 -1.55
N ILE A 107 4.70 11.26 -1.23
CA ILE A 107 3.29 11.15 -1.60
C ILE A 107 2.50 12.35 -1.08
N ASP A 108 2.67 12.63 0.20
CA ASP A 108 1.93 13.65 0.93
C ASP A 108 2.18 15.06 0.37
N THR A 109 3.39 15.31 -0.09
CA THR A 109 3.76 16.58 -0.75
C THR A 109 3.47 16.63 -2.25
N ASN A 110 2.81 15.60 -2.82
CA ASN A 110 2.57 15.45 -4.27
C ASN A 110 3.87 15.56 -5.11
N LYS A 111 4.99 15.12 -4.54
CA LYS A 111 6.35 15.25 -5.11
C LYS A 111 6.96 13.93 -5.55
N ILE A 112 6.12 12.93 -5.89
CA ILE A 112 6.67 11.69 -6.46
C ILE A 112 7.14 12.04 -7.88
N PRO A 113 8.44 11.94 -8.15
CA PRO A 113 8.95 12.14 -9.50
C PRO A 113 8.65 10.88 -10.31
N TYR A 114 7.48 10.80 -10.94
CA TYR A 114 7.16 9.69 -11.84
C TYR A 114 7.92 9.79 -13.15
N THR A 115 8.46 8.67 -13.60
CA THR A 115 9.07 8.52 -14.93
C THR A 115 8.18 7.65 -15.80
N PHE A 116 7.14 8.27 -16.37
CA PHE A 116 6.20 7.57 -17.23
C PHE A 116 6.84 7.14 -18.55
N SER A 117 6.65 5.89 -18.92
CA SER A 117 7.09 5.31 -20.20
C SER A 117 6.03 4.36 -20.76
N LYS A 118 6.11 4.06 -22.07
CA LYS A 118 5.29 3.00 -22.67
C LYS A 118 5.84 1.65 -22.18
N ILE A 119 5.02 0.84 -21.56
CA ILE A 119 5.36 -0.48 -21.01
C ILE A 119 4.54 -1.53 -21.75
N ASN A 120 5.21 -2.54 -22.28
CA ASN A 120 4.54 -3.74 -22.79
C ASN A 120 4.05 -4.58 -21.60
N VAL A 121 2.74 -4.76 -21.51
CA VAL A 121 2.10 -5.39 -20.35
C VAL A 121 2.55 -6.84 -20.18
N ALA A 122 2.50 -7.64 -21.24
CA ALA A 122 2.84 -9.06 -21.18
C ALA A 122 4.28 -9.30 -20.74
N ASN A 123 5.23 -8.56 -21.30
CA ASN A 123 6.65 -8.67 -20.96
C ASN A 123 6.92 -8.19 -19.53
N TYR A 124 6.41 -7.03 -19.18
CA TYR A 124 6.65 -6.42 -17.87
C TYR A 124 6.16 -7.31 -16.71
N PHE A 125 4.92 -7.79 -16.80
CA PHE A 125 4.38 -8.64 -15.74
C PHE A 125 5.05 -10.02 -15.70
N ARG A 126 5.47 -10.57 -16.83
CA ARG A 126 6.27 -11.81 -16.87
C ARG A 126 7.58 -11.63 -16.10
N ASP A 127 8.34 -10.56 -16.39
CA ASP A 127 9.60 -10.29 -15.70
C ASP A 127 9.39 -10.08 -14.18
N CYS A 128 8.34 -9.34 -13.79
CA CYS A 128 7.99 -9.17 -12.38
C CYS A 128 7.65 -10.50 -11.69
N VAL A 129 6.89 -11.37 -12.37
CA VAL A 129 6.48 -12.67 -11.85
C VAL A 129 7.67 -13.61 -11.70
N GLU A 130 8.61 -13.62 -12.65
CA GLU A 130 9.84 -14.40 -12.56
C GLU A 130 10.68 -13.98 -11.33
N GLU A 131 10.84 -12.68 -11.11
CA GLU A 131 11.59 -12.17 -9.95
C GLU A 131 10.95 -12.56 -8.62
N VAL A 132 9.63 -12.33 -8.50
CA VAL A 132 8.88 -12.66 -7.29
C VAL A 132 8.78 -14.17 -7.07
N GLY A 133 8.71 -14.95 -8.15
CA GLY A 133 8.62 -16.42 -8.13
C GLY A 133 9.76 -17.06 -7.34
N LEU A 134 10.98 -16.57 -7.50
CA LEU A 134 12.16 -17.06 -6.76
C LEU A 134 11.99 -16.90 -5.23
N GLU A 135 11.44 -15.77 -4.79
CA GLU A 135 11.20 -15.54 -3.35
C GLU A 135 10.09 -16.43 -2.81
N LEU A 136 9.02 -16.59 -3.57
CA LEU A 136 7.86 -17.41 -3.18
C LEU A 136 8.23 -18.90 -3.11
N GLU A 137 8.98 -19.39 -4.10
CA GLU A 137 9.49 -20.77 -4.12
C GLU A 137 10.37 -21.07 -2.90
N ALA A 138 11.28 -20.15 -2.55
CA ALA A 138 12.12 -20.28 -1.36
C ALA A 138 11.32 -20.35 -0.05
N ARG A 139 10.07 -19.84 -0.05
CA ARG A 139 9.13 -19.88 1.08
C ARG A 139 8.13 -21.04 0.99
N GLY A 140 8.20 -21.86 -0.06
CA GLY A 140 7.26 -22.97 -0.29
C GLY A 140 5.85 -22.52 -0.66
N ILE A 141 5.71 -21.37 -1.31
CA ILE A 141 4.44 -20.81 -1.79
C ILE A 141 4.34 -21.03 -3.30
N GLU A 142 3.22 -21.58 -3.72
CA GLU A 142 2.91 -21.81 -5.14
C GLU A 142 2.50 -20.50 -5.80
N LEU A 143 3.09 -20.19 -6.96
CA LEU A 143 2.76 -19.03 -7.77
C LEU A 143 2.13 -19.44 -9.08
N GLY A 144 0.88 -19.03 -9.31
CA GLY A 144 0.18 -19.13 -10.61
C GLY A 144 0.28 -17.80 -11.37
N TYR A 145 0.61 -17.86 -12.66
CA TYR A 145 0.58 -16.69 -13.55
C TYR A 145 -0.24 -16.97 -14.79
N PHE A 146 -1.21 -16.11 -15.06
CA PHE A 146 -2.16 -16.25 -16.16
C PHE A 146 -2.29 -14.92 -16.90
N ASN A 147 -1.78 -14.89 -18.13
CA ASN A 147 -1.89 -13.71 -18.99
C ASN A 147 -2.97 -13.92 -20.06
N PHE A 148 -3.96 -13.05 -20.10
CA PHE A 148 -5.08 -13.05 -21.04
C PHE A 148 -5.13 -11.78 -21.90
N VAL A 149 -4.01 -11.00 -21.96
CA VAL A 149 -3.87 -9.87 -22.86
C VAL A 149 -2.96 -10.22 -24.02
N ASP A 150 -3.19 -9.60 -25.17
CA ASP A 150 -2.35 -9.76 -26.34
C ASP A 150 -0.93 -9.21 -26.09
N GLU A 151 0.05 -9.76 -26.81
CA GLU A 151 1.48 -9.45 -26.60
C GLU A 151 1.85 -8.00 -26.97
N ASP A 152 1.03 -7.32 -27.76
CA ASP A 152 1.24 -5.93 -28.21
C ASP A 152 0.58 -4.87 -27.32
N VAL A 153 -0.16 -5.29 -26.30
CA VAL A 153 -0.84 -4.36 -25.38
C VAL A 153 0.16 -3.53 -24.59
N MET A 154 0.00 -2.20 -24.70
CA MET A 154 0.86 -1.21 -24.04
C MET A 154 0.06 -0.35 -23.06
N VAL A 155 0.70 0.07 -21.98
CA VAL A 155 0.20 1.06 -21.02
C VAL A 155 1.25 2.15 -20.82
N ILE A 156 0.83 3.34 -20.36
CA ILE A 156 1.78 4.36 -19.88
C ILE A 156 1.86 4.24 -18.37
N ALA A 157 3.03 3.87 -17.88
CA ALA A 157 3.26 3.72 -16.45
C ALA A 157 4.74 3.97 -16.08
N ASP A 158 4.98 4.18 -14.80
CA ASP A 158 6.32 4.15 -14.20
C ASP A 158 6.62 2.72 -13.76
N ALA A 159 7.60 2.08 -14.41
CA ALA A 159 7.96 0.69 -14.17
C ALA A 159 8.42 0.41 -12.73
N GLU A 160 9.19 1.34 -12.13
CA GLU A 160 9.65 1.18 -10.74
C GLU A 160 8.49 1.28 -9.75
N GLN A 161 7.57 2.20 -9.99
CA GLN A 161 6.41 2.35 -9.11
C GLN A 161 5.42 1.20 -9.28
N MET A 162 5.25 0.66 -10.49
CA MET A 162 4.45 -0.56 -10.71
C MET A 162 5.09 -1.78 -10.02
N LYS A 163 6.40 -1.93 -10.07
CA LYS A 163 7.11 -2.97 -9.30
C LYS A 163 6.87 -2.82 -7.80
N ARG A 164 6.86 -1.58 -7.30
CA ARG A 164 6.53 -1.30 -5.89
C ARG A 164 5.10 -1.69 -5.55
N VAL A 165 4.13 -1.45 -6.44
CA VAL A 165 2.74 -1.90 -6.28
C VAL A 165 2.68 -3.41 -6.09
N ILE A 166 3.30 -4.17 -6.99
CA ILE A 166 3.33 -5.64 -6.95
C ILE A 166 3.97 -6.13 -5.65
N ASN A 167 5.15 -5.60 -5.29
CA ASN A 167 5.89 -6.00 -4.09
C ASN A 167 5.11 -5.70 -2.80
N ASN A 168 4.38 -4.58 -2.72
CA ASN A 168 3.55 -4.27 -1.56
C ASN A 168 2.36 -5.23 -1.42
N ILE A 169 1.68 -5.56 -2.53
CA ILE A 169 0.56 -6.49 -2.52
C ILE A 169 1.05 -7.89 -2.12
N ILE A 170 2.09 -8.40 -2.78
CA ILE A 170 2.65 -9.73 -2.49
C ILE A 170 3.23 -9.80 -1.08
N GLY A 171 3.92 -8.74 -0.63
CA GLY A 171 4.40 -8.64 0.74
C GLY A 171 3.29 -8.75 1.78
N ASN A 172 2.10 -8.19 1.50
CA ASN A 172 0.92 -8.35 2.34
C ASN A 172 0.39 -9.79 2.28
N SER A 173 0.27 -10.39 1.10
CA SER A 173 -0.13 -11.79 0.95
C SER A 173 0.78 -12.73 1.74
N LEU A 174 2.09 -12.55 1.66
CA LEU A 174 3.08 -13.32 2.43
C LEU A 174 2.93 -13.14 3.94
N LYS A 175 2.70 -11.91 4.37
CA LYS A 175 2.56 -11.57 5.78
C LYS A 175 1.33 -12.21 6.42
N TYR A 176 0.23 -12.27 5.70
CA TYR A 176 -1.05 -12.79 6.17
C TYR A 176 -1.33 -14.22 5.71
N MET A 177 -0.37 -14.87 5.05
CA MET A 177 -0.42 -16.29 4.73
C MET A 177 -0.36 -17.11 6.02
N ASP A 178 -1.40 -17.88 6.27
CA ASP A 178 -1.54 -18.73 7.47
C ASP A 178 -1.71 -20.21 7.12
N LYS A 179 -1.79 -20.52 5.83
CA LYS A 179 -1.95 -21.90 5.35
C LYS A 179 -0.61 -22.56 5.07
N LYS A 180 -0.54 -23.86 5.32
CA LYS A 180 0.65 -24.68 5.07
C LYS A 180 1.03 -24.71 3.58
N ASN A 181 0.01 -24.74 2.71
CA ASN A 181 0.16 -24.68 1.26
C ASN A 181 -0.34 -23.29 0.81
N GLY A 182 0.56 -22.31 0.86
CA GLY A 182 0.29 -20.96 0.38
C GLY A 182 0.23 -20.94 -1.14
N ILE A 183 -0.76 -20.24 -1.69
CA ILE A 183 -0.95 -20.06 -3.14
C ILE A 183 -1.16 -18.57 -3.39
N ILE A 184 -0.45 -18.05 -4.39
CA ILE A 184 -0.66 -16.70 -4.92
C ILE A 184 -0.88 -16.84 -6.42
N ASN A 185 -1.97 -16.27 -6.94
CA ASN A 185 -2.28 -16.22 -8.36
C ASN A 185 -2.23 -14.78 -8.87
N ILE A 186 -1.57 -14.57 -9.99
CA ILE A 186 -1.55 -13.28 -10.70
C ILE A 186 -2.23 -13.48 -12.05
N ARG A 187 -3.29 -12.70 -12.33
CA ARG A 187 -4.02 -12.71 -13.59
C ARG A 187 -3.96 -11.34 -14.23
N ILE A 188 -3.73 -11.32 -15.52
CA ILE A 188 -3.74 -10.11 -16.36
C ILE A 188 -4.86 -10.26 -17.37
N LEU A 189 -5.86 -9.38 -17.32
CA LEU A 189 -7.09 -9.47 -18.08
C LEU A 189 -7.26 -8.24 -18.99
N ASP A 190 -7.81 -8.48 -20.17
CA ASP A 190 -8.25 -7.41 -21.06
C ASP A 190 -9.69 -7.01 -20.71
N VAL A 191 -9.89 -5.75 -20.32
CA VAL A 191 -11.20 -5.20 -19.94
C VAL A 191 -11.52 -3.93 -20.76
N GLY A 192 -11.50 -4.06 -22.08
CA GLY A 192 -11.80 -2.99 -23.00
C GLY A 192 -10.67 -1.96 -23.07
N ASP A 193 -10.90 -0.72 -22.64
CA ASP A 193 -9.89 0.36 -22.66
C ASP A 193 -8.82 0.18 -21.57
N PHE A 194 -8.96 -0.82 -20.71
CA PHE A 194 -8.07 -1.04 -19.57
C PHE A 194 -7.48 -2.45 -19.58
N VAL A 195 -6.34 -2.58 -18.94
CA VAL A 195 -5.79 -3.84 -18.48
C VAL A 195 -6.11 -3.96 -16.99
N GLN A 196 -6.72 -5.08 -16.57
CA GLN A 196 -6.95 -5.39 -15.16
C GLN A 196 -5.92 -6.41 -14.69
N VAL A 197 -5.32 -6.10 -13.55
CA VAL A 197 -4.40 -6.99 -12.85
C VAL A 197 -5.08 -7.47 -11.57
N GLU A 198 -5.06 -8.76 -11.35
CA GLU A 198 -5.60 -9.41 -10.16
C GLU A 198 -4.48 -10.17 -9.46
N ILE A 199 -4.35 -9.96 -8.16
CA ILE A 199 -3.42 -10.69 -7.31
C ILE A 199 -4.22 -11.31 -6.17
N GLU A 200 -4.40 -12.62 -6.24
CA GLU A 200 -5.17 -13.43 -5.29
C GLU A 200 -4.24 -14.22 -4.39
N ASP A 201 -4.52 -14.25 -3.09
CA ASP A 201 -3.90 -15.16 -2.14
C ASP A 201 -4.95 -16.04 -1.44
N ASN A 202 -4.52 -17.20 -0.97
CA ASN A 202 -5.34 -18.07 -0.16
C ASN A 202 -5.08 -17.92 1.34
N GLY A 203 -4.60 -16.76 1.81
CA GLY A 203 -4.31 -16.47 3.21
C GLY A 203 -5.56 -16.37 4.09
N LYS A 204 -5.41 -15.72 5.24
CA LYS A 204 -6.49 -15.65 6.24
C LYS A 204 -7.71 -14.83 5.82
N GLY A 205 -7.61 -14.02 4.77
CA GLY A 205 -8.67 -13.13 4.30
C GLY A 205 -8.95 -11.96 5.25
N ILE A 206 -9.89 -11.12 4.86
CA ILE A 206 -10.28 -9.87 5.52
C ILE A 206 -11.79 -9.88 5.76
N GLY A 207 -12.21 -9.41 6.93
CA GLY A 207 -13.62 -9.28 7.28
C GLY A 207 -14.32 -8.20 6.46
N GLN A 208 -15.60 -8.41 6.13
CA GLN A 208 -16.38 -7.47 5.31
C GLN A 208 -16.46 -6.06 5.90
N LYS A 209 -16.40 -5.94 7.24
CA LYS A 209 -16.42 -4.63 7.91
C LYS A 209 -15.10 -3.86 7.78
N GLU A 210 -13.98 -4.58 7.58
CA GLU A 210 -12.64 -4.01 7.49
C GLU A 210 -12.27 -3.71 6.04
N LEU A 211 -12.83 -4.46 5.08
CA LEU A 211 -12.49 -4.40 3.66
C LEU A 211 -12.57 -2.99 3.03
N PRO A 212 -13.55 -2.13 3.34
CA PRO A 212 -13.60 -0.77 2.78
C PRO A 212 -12.43 0.12 3.18
N TYR A 213 -11.76 -0.18 4.29
CA TYR A 213 -10.75 0.67 4.91
C TYR A 213 -9.30 0.22 4.66
N ILE A 214 -9.09 -0.95 4.02
CA ILE A 214 -7.72 -1.51 3.87
C ILE A 214 -6.76 -0.64 3.04
N PHE A 215 -7.30 0.25 2.22
CA PHE A 215 -6.54 1.22 1.43
C PHE A 215 -6.39 2.57 2.12
N ASP A 216 -7.03 2.75 3.27
CA ASP A 216 -6.91 3.98 4.03
C ASP A 216 -5.53 4.04 4.71
N ARG A 217 -5.06 5.25 4.89
CA ARG A 217 -3.77 5.51 5.52
C ARG A 217 -3.78 4.99 6.95
N PHE A 218 -2.72 4.25 7.33
CA PHE A 218 -2.52 3.74 8.70
C PHE A 218 -3.55 2.72 9.18
N TYR A 219 -4.49 2.34 8.31
CA TYR A 219 -5.47 1.35 8.69
C TYR A 219 -4.80 -0.01 8.91
N ARG A 220 -5.10 -0.59 10.05
CA ARG A 220 -4.69 -1.94 10.41
C ARG A 220 -5.89 -2.64 11.05
N THR A 221 -6.15 -3.86 10.62
CA THR A 221 -7.20 -4.68 11.24
C THR A 221 -6.87 -4.95 12.71
N ASP A 222 -7.86 -5.09 13.58
CA ASP A 222 -7.64 -5.34 15.01
C ASP A 222 -6.78 -6.57 15.26
N SER A 223 -6.95 -7.60 14.43
CA SER A 223 -6.12 -8.81 14.48
C SER A 223 -4.65 -8.57 14.09
N SER A 224 -4.37 -7.54 13.29
CA SER A 224 -3.01 -7.20 12.88
C SER A 224 -2.29 -6.28 13.86
N ARG A 225 -3.04 -5.49 14.66
CA ARG A 225 -2.48 -4.65 15.73
C ARG A 225 -1.80 -5.47 16.82
N ASN A 226 -2.35 -6.66 17.12
CA ASN A 226 -1.84 -7.57 18.15
C ASN A 226 -0.82 -8.59 17.63
N SER A 227 -0.48 -8.59 16.34
CA SER A 227 0.45 -9.57 15.78
C SER A 227 1.89 -9.05 15.83
N SER A 228 2.81 -9.94 16.25
CA SER A 228 4.28 -9.72 16.18
C SER A 228 4.81 -9.53 14.74
N LYS A 229 3.94 -9.72 13.73
CA LYS A 229 4.25 -9.57 12.30
C LYS A 229 4.16 -8.13 11.82
N GLY A 230 4.31 -7.11 12.67
CA GLY A 230 4.38 -5.67 12.43
C GLY A 230 4.03 -5.17 11.01
N GLY A 231 3.78 -3.89 10.87
CA GLY A 231 3.60 -3.25 9.55
C GLY A 231 2.99 -1.86 9.74
N SER A 232 3.52 -0.90 9.03
CA SER A 232 3.20 0.54 9.14
C SER A 232 1.73 0.90 8.83
N GLY A 233 0.99 0.01 8.14
CA GLY A 233 -0.34 0.32 7.59
C GLY A 233 -0.28 1.29 6.40
N ILE A 234 0.91 1.53 5.85
CA ILE A 234 1.13 2.47 4.75
C ILE A 234 1.13 1.75 3.38
N GLY A 235 1.50 0.47 3.34
CA GLY A 235 1.76 -0.24 2.08
C GLY A 235 0.61 -0.19 1.07
N LEU A 236 -0.63 -0.50 1.48
CA LEU A 236 -1.77 -0.48 0.56
C LEU A 236 -2.24 0.94 0.21
N SER A 237 -2.08 1.92 1.09
CA SER A 237 -2.37 3.31 0.75
C SER A 237 -1.37 3.88 -0.26
N ILE A 238 -0.10 3.46 -0.21
CA ILE A 238 0.90 3.73 -1.25
C ILE A 238 0.45 3.12 -2.58
N VAL A 239 0.03 1.86 -2.57
CA VAL A 239 -0.46 1.17 -3.77
C VAL A 239 -1.63 1.93 -4.39
N LYS A 240 -2.63 2.32 -3.58
CA LYS A 240 -3.78 3.11 -4.04
C LYS A 240 -3.33 4.42 -4.70
N LYS A 241 -2.47 5.18 -4.04
CA LYS A 241 -1.98 6.45 -4.58
C LYS A 241 -1.23 6.28 -5.90
N ILE A 242 -0.34 5.29 -6.01
CA ILE A 242 0.39 5.02 -7.25
C ILE A 242 -0.59 4.70 -8.37
N ILE A 243 -1.55 3.81 -8.16
CA ILE A 243 -2.53 3.42 -9.18
C ILE A 243 -3.40 4.60 -9.59
N GLU A 244 -3.89 5.41 -8.64
CA GLU A 244 -4.68 6.61 -8.92
C GLU A 244 -3.88 7.66 -9.71
N ASP A 245 -2.60 7.88 -9.37
CA ASP A 245 -1.71 8.80 -10.10
C ASP A 245 -1.39 8.32 -11.52
N HIS A 246 -1.55 7.01 -11.79
CA HIS A 246 -1.49 6.42 -13.13
C HIS A 246 -2.84 6.45 -13.87
N GLY A 247 -3.85 7.15 -13.30
CA GLY A 247 -5.20 7.23 -13.88
C GLY A 247 -5.98 5.91 -13.79
N GLY A 248 -5.54 4.99 -12.94
CA GLY A 248 -6.18 3.71 -12.69
C GLY A 248 -7.14 3.74 -11.50
N LYS A 249 -7.65 2.56 -11.17
CA LYS A 249 -8.50 2.32 -9.99
C LYS A 249 -8.06 1.02 -9.33
N ILE A 250 -8.19 0.95 -7.99
CA ILE A 250 -7.88 -0.23 -7.20
C ILE A 250 -9.05 -0.58 -6.28
N TRP A 251 -9.29 -1.87 -6.07
CA TRP A 251 -10.26 -2.39 -5.10
C TRP A 251 -9.83 -3.79 -4.64
N ALA A 252 -10.54 -4.34 -3.66
CA ALA A 252 -10.28 -5.66 -3.15
C ALA A 252 -11.57 -6.45 -2.96
N THR A 253 -11.47 -7.75 -3.12
CA THR A 253 -12.46 -8.73 -2.69
C THR A 253 -11.81 -9.69 -1.71
N SER A 254 -12.51 -10.06 -0.64
CA SER A 254 -11.95 -10.95 0.36
C SER A 254 -13.03 -11.69 1.13
N LYS A 255 -12.69 -12.88 1.59
CA LYS A 255 -13.50 -13.66 2.51
C LYS A 255 -12.63 -14.24 3.60
N LEU A 256 -13.01 -13.96 4.84
CA LEU A 256 -12.29 -14.42 6.02
C LEU A 256 -12.14 -15.96 6.03
N GLY A 257 -10.92 -16.46 6.25
CA GLY A 257 -10.56 -17.88 6.21
C GLY A 257 -10.35 -18.46 4.81
N ILE A 258 -10.64 -17.70 3.73
CA ILE A 258 -10.47 -18.14 2.33
C ILE A 258 -9.25 -17.47 1.71
N GLY A 259 -9.21 -16.13 1.67
CA GLY A 259 -8.13 -15.37 1.05
C GLY A 259 -8.56 -13.96 0.67
N THR A 260 -7.65 -13.25 0.01
CA THR A 260 -7.84 -11.87 -0.47
C THR A 260 -7.43 -11.77 -1.93
N GLU A 261 -8.17 -11.00 -2.70
CA GLU A 261 -7.86 -10.69 -4.08
C GLU A 261 -7.85 -9.17 -4.25
N ILE A 262 -6.72 -8.63 -4.67
CA ILE A 262 -6.52 -7.21 -4.98
C ILE A 262 -6.60 -7.04 -6.48
N HIS A 263 -7.43 -6.10 -6.92
CA HIS A 263 -7.63 -5.76 -8.32
C HIS A 263 -7.20 -4.33 -8.58
N PHE A 264 -6.53 -4.08 -9.68
CA PHE A 264 -6.32 -2.73 -10.19
C PHE A 264 -6.36 -2.67 -11.70
N VAL A 265 -6.66 -1.49 -12.24
CA VAL A 265 -6.71 -1.26 -13.70
C VAL A 265 -5.74 -0.19 -14.12
N LEU A 266 -5.15 -0.37 -15.29
CA LEU A 266 -4.31 0.61 -15.98
C LEU A 266 -4.91 0.87 -17.37
N ARG A 267 -4.92 2.13 -17.81
CA ARG A 267 -5.46 2.49 -19.12
C ARG A 267 -4.49 2.07 -20.22
N LYS A 268 -5.00 1.39 -21.24
CA LYS A 268 -4.23 1.08 -22.44
C LYS A 268 -3.85 2.35 -23.19
N THR A 269 -2.68 2.36 -23.81
CA THR A 269 -2.37 3.37 -24.81
C THR A 269 -3.21 3.09 -26.05
N ALA A 270 -3.75 4.13 -26.71
CA ALA A 270 -4.23 3.97 -28.06
C ALA A 270 -3.07 3.39 -28.88
N GLY A 271 -3.30 2.25 -29.54
CA GLY A 271 -2.31 1.69 -30.46
C GLY A 271 -1.95 2.79 -31.46
N ASP A 272 -0.66 2.98 -31.74
CA ASP A 272 -0.25 3.77 -32.88
C ASP A 272 -0.90 3.09 -34.09
N ALA A 273 -2.05 3.62 -34.55
CA ALA A 273 -2.63 3.21 -35.81
C ALA A 273 -1.50 3.38 -36.83
N GLN A 274 -1.01 2.26 -37.37
CA GLN A 274 -0.01 2.26 -38.41
C GLN A 274 -0.55 3.17 -39.52
N GLN A 275 0.09 4.35 -39.70
CA GLN A 275 0.01 5.13 -40.92
C GLN A 275 0.93 4.53 -41.96
#